data_d7f88037f51faf395e13b555a4da6100
#
_entry.id   d7f88037f51faf395e13b555a4da6100
#
_cell.length_a   1.000
_cell.length_b   1.000
_cell.length_c   1.000
_cell.angle_alpha   90.00
_cell.angle_beta   90.00
_cell.angle_gamma   90.00
#
_symmetry.space_group_name_H-M   'P 1'
#
loop_
_entity.id
_entity.type
_entity.pdbx_description
1 polymer ?
#
loop_
_entity_poly.entity_id
_entity_poly.type
_entity_poly.pdbx_seq_one_letter_code
_entity_poly.pdbx_strand_id
1 'polypeptide(L)'
;MPSINFYLKDPKASKETRIYLQTLYEGKKCKYTTKLRVLPDEWNFKKQRIKSTNRSHNHKLNSLLHEIESSASDCYNNLIGSDVPFTPINFRLALYNSLNQTKSIEFFEFFEDYIKNQKELAKSTITDYNQTLSTLRLFEKEEKYKVLFSSITLEFYDKLKGFIMDNQGYSINTFGKRIKVLKTIMRASKDRELHNNTNYEKRDFKVLSRTYKKPYLKLEEIDLIYKCDLNKKHDKYRNMFLLLCNLGIRISDLPQINKGNIAKIQDTNTISIKMRKTNKQVTIPINP
;
A
#
# COMPACT_ATOMS: atom_id res chain seq x y z
N MET A 1 33.56 19.15 -11.34
CA MET A 1 32.49 18.20 -11.72
C MET A 1 33.07 16.78 -11.77
N PRO A 2 32.37 15.75 -11.32
CA PRO A 2 32.90 14.41 -11.43
C PRO A 2 33.08 14.02 -12.89
N SER A 3 34.21 13.36 -13.21
CA SER A 3 34.41 12.82 -14.55
C SER A 3 33.63 11.54 -14.71
N ILE A 4 32.45 11.60 -15.35
CA ILE A 4 31.62 10.45 -15.64
C ILE A 4 31.88 10.03 -17.07
N ASN A 5 32.29 8.78 -17.25
CA ASN A 5 32.68 8.25 -18.55
C ASN A 5 31.90 6.95 -18.84
N PHE A 6 31.55 6.74 -20.12
CA PHE A 6 30.93 5.52 -20.58
C PHE A 6 31.87 4.67 -21.42
N TYR A 7 31.84 3.37 -21.20
CA TYR A 7 32.67 2.39 -21.89
C TYR A 7 31.87 1.17 -22.29
N LEU A 8 32.28 0.51 -23.36
CA LEU A 8 31.77 -0.79 -23.74
C LEU A 8 32.43 -1.88 -22.90
N LYS A 9 31.65 -2.88 -22.50
CA LYS A 9 32.16 -4.07 -21.79
C LYS A 9 33.15 -4.82 -22.66
N ASP A 10 32.83 -5.00 -23.95
CA ASP A 10 33.70 -5.65 -24.95
C ASP A 10 33.70 -4.79 -26.23
N PRO A 11 34.74 -3.95 -26.42
CA PRO A 11 34.86 -3.09 -27.61
C PRO A 11 35.08 -3.85 -28.94
N LYS A 12 35.48 -5.12 -28.90
CA LYS A 12 35.76 -5.94 -30.06
C LYS A 12 34.70 -7.01 -30.34
N ALA A 13 33.58 -6.98 -29.61
CA ALA A 13 32.52 -7.94 -29.79
C ALA A 13 31.87 -7.81 -31.18
N SER A 14 31.52 -8.93 -31.78
CA SER A 14 30.73 -8.98 -33.02
C SER A 14 29.23 -8.88 -32.78
N LYS A 15 28.80 -8.89 -31.51
CA LYS A 15 27.41 -8.79 -31.05
C LYS A 15 27.24 -7.56 -30.10
N GLU A 16 25.99 -7.22 -29.83
CA GLU A 16 25.70 -6.15 -28.87
C GLU A 16 26.38 -6.41 -27.53
N THR A 17 27.10 -5.40 -27.04
CA THR A 17 27.77 -5.40 -25.75
C THR A 17 27.16 -4.40 -24.81
N ARG A 18 27.30 -4.65 -23.50
CA ARG A 18 26.78 -3.76 -22.46
C ARG A 18 27.62 -2.50 -22.34
N ILE A 19 26.94 -1.38 -22.07
CA ILE A 19 27.57 -0.11 -21.71
C ILE A 19 27.70 -0.07 -20.20
N TYR A 20 28.85 0.36 -19.69
CA TYR A 20 29.03 0.67 -18.27
C TYR A 20 29.53 2.10 -18.08
N LEU A 21 29.11 2.66 -16.96
CA LEU A 21 29.55 3.97 -16.48
C LEU A 21 30.73 3.77 -15.53
N GLN A 22 31.70 4.68 -15.58
CA GLN A 22 32.82 4.74 -14.65
C GLN A 22 33.04 6.18 -14.19
N THR A 23 33.21 6.36 -12.89
CA THR A 23 33.70 7.62 -12.29
C THR A 23 34.88 7.33 -11.36
N LEU A 24 35.63 8.37 -11.02
CA LEU A 24 36.77 8.31 -10.13
C LEU A 24 36.51 9.16 -8.89
N TYR A 25 36.88 8.65 -7.73
CA TYR A 25 36.90 9.39 -6.48
C TYR A 25 38.12 8.96 -5.67
N GLU A 26 39.00 9.93 -5.32
CA GLU A 26 40.24 9.70 -4.57
C GLU A 26 41.08 8.53 -5.15
N GLY A 27 41.22 8.46 -6.46
CA GLY A 27 41.95 7.41 -7.14
C GLY A 27 41.20 6.05 -7.27
N LYS A 28 40.07 5.89 -6.61
CA LYS A 28 39.26 4.66 -6.66
C LYS A 28 38.27 4.70 -7.83
N LYS A 29 38.27 3.63 -8.65
CA LYS A 29 37.34 3.48 -9.77
C LYS A 29 35.99 2.94 -9.30
N CYS A 30 34.92 3.69 -9.52
CA CYS A 30 33.54 3.28 -9.29
C CYS A 30 32.90 2.91 -10.64
N LYS A 31 32.52 1.64 -10.82
CA LYS A 31 31.88 1.15 -12.05
C LYS A 31 30.42 0.79 -11.78
N TYR A 32 29.56 1.18 -12.73
CA TYR A 32 28.14 0.79 -12.75
C TYR A 32 27.80 0.21 -14.13
N THR A 33 27.21 -0.99 -14.16
CA THR A 33 26.82 -1.64 -15.42
C THR A 33 25.39 -1.22 -15.75
N THR A 34 25.20 -0.54 -16.87
CA THR A 34 23.86 -0.17 -17.33
C THR A 34 23.14 -1.36 -17.93
N LYS A 35 21.81 -1.25 -18.08
CA LYS A 35 21.01 -2.25 -18.81
C LYS A 35 21.11 -2.08 -20.33
N LEU A 36 21.75 -0.99 -20.82
CA LEU A 36 21.83 -0.64 -22.23
C LEU A 36 22.88 -1.49 -22.95
N ARG A 37 22.59 -1.83 -24.18
CA ARG A 37 23.46 -2.58 -25.10
C ARG A 37 23.56 -1.86 -26.42
N VAL A 38 24.70 -1.99 -27.09
CA VAL A 38 24.97 -1.41 -28.41
C VAL A 38 25.97 -2.28 -29.19
N LEU A 39 25.90 -2.25 -30.50
CA LEU A 39 26.95 -2.81 -31.35
C LEU A 39 28.20 -1.91 -31.26
N PRO A 40 29.43 -2.48 -31.14
CA PRO A 40 30.66 -1.68 -31.10
C PRO A 40 30.83 -0.77 -32.31
N ASP A 41 30.37 -1.13 -33.48
CA ASP A 41 30.42 -0.30 -34.70
C ASP A 41 29.53 0.93 -34.63
N GLU A 42 28.48 0.90 -33.84
CA GLU A 42 27.61 2.03 -33.61
C GLU A 42 28.08 2.94 -32.48
N TRP A 43 29.13 2.58 -31.74
CA TRP A 43 29.68 3.34 -30.63
C TRP A 43 30.71 4.36 -31.09
N ASN A 44 30.58 5.60 -30.64
CA ASN A 44 31.60 6.63 -30.81
C ASN A 44 32.48 6.68 -29.55
N PHE A 45 33.67 6.09 -29.62
CA PHE A 45 34.60 6.00 -28.50
C PHE A 45 35.09 7.37 -28.00
N LYS A 46 35.21 8.39 -28.89
CA LYS A 46 35.64 9.71 -28.54
C LYS A 46 34.56 10.51 -27.79
N LYS A 47 33.33 10.45 -28.29
CA LYS A 47 32.17 11.12 -27.66
C LYS A 47 31.51 10.28 -26.55
N GLN A 48 31.84 9.02 -26.43
CA GLN A 48 31.22 8.06 -25.49
C GLN A 48 29.69 8.02 -25.63
N ARG A 49 29.20 8.00 -26.87
CA ARG A 49 27.80 8.02 -27.25
C ARG A 49 27.58 7.13 -28.47
N ILE A 50 26.32 6.75 -28.68
CA ILE A 50 25.94 6.01 -29.87
C ILE A 50 25.92 6.97 -31.06
N LYS A 51 26.48 6.54 -32.19
CA LYS A 51 26.51 7.32 -33.43
C LYS A 51 25.10 7.66 -33.88
N SER A 52 24.87 8.92 -34.21
CA SER A 52 23.58 9.40 -34.76
C SER A 52 23.46 8.96 -36.22
N THR A 53 23.22 7.70 -36.45
CA THR A 53 22.67 7.23 -37.71
C THR A 53 21.15 7.38 -37.65
N ASN A 54 20.46 7.68 -38.74
CA ASN A 54 19.05 8.05 -38.86
C ASN A 54 18.01 7.09 -38.22
N ARG A 55 18.34 6.38 -37.18
CA ARG A 55 17.47 5.47 -36.42
C ARG A 55 16.97 6.16 -35.16
N SER A 56 15.67 6.32 -35.05
CA SER A 56 15.01 6.87 -33.85
C SER A 56 15.40 6.13 -32.56
N HIS A 57 15.78 4.87 -32.66
CA HIS A 57 16.28 4.03 -31.56
C HIS A 57 17.57 4.58 -30.94
N ASN A 58 18.55 5.04 -31.77
CA ASN A 58 19.82 5.55 -31.28
C ASN A 58 19.66 6.87 -30.52
N HIS A 59 18.71 7.72 -30.92
CA HIS A 59 18.36 8.92 -30.17
C HIS A 59 17.80 8.59 -28.78
N LYS A 60 16.90 7.62 -28.69
CA LYS A 60 16.33 7.15 -27.43
C LYS A 60 17.39 6.60 -26.47
N LEU A 61 18.34 5.80 -27.00
CA LEU A 61 19.44 5.28 -26.20
C LEU A 61 20.40 6.39 -25.71
N ASN A 62 20.69 7.38 -26.54
CA ASN A 62 21.51 8.54 -26.12
C ASN A 62 20.79 9.39 -25.07
N SER A 63 19.48 9.57 -25.14
CA SER A 63 18.68 10.24 -24.10
C SER A 63 18.77 9.48 -22.77
N LEU A 64 18.65 8.16 -22.80
CA LEU A 64 18.80 7.32 -21.60
C LEU A 64 20.23 7.40 -21.02
N LEU A 65 21.27 7.45 -21.85
CA LEU A 65 22.65 7.67 -21.40
C LEU A 65 22.80 9.04 -20.72
N HIS A 66 22.14 10.07 -21.22
CA HIS A 66 22.17 11.39 -20.62
C HIS A 66 21.46 11.41 -19.26
N GLU A 67 20.32 10.74 -19.13
CA GLU A 67 19.60 10.57 -17.85
C GLU A 67 20.47 9.83 -16.82
N ILE A 68 21.17 8.77 -17.24
CA ILE A 68 22.09 8.01 -16.38
C ILE A 68 23.26 8.90 -15.93
N GLU A 69 23.81 9.74 -16.81
CA GLU A 69 24.90 10.66 -16.52
C GLU A 69 24.48 11.74 -15.51
N SER A 70 23.30 12.35 -15.71
CA SER A 70 22.74 13.33 -14.77
C SER A 70 22.51 12.69 -13.39
N SER A 71 21.82 11.56 -13.34
CA SER A 71 21.59 10.85 -12.07
C SER A 71 22.88 10.45 -11.36
N ALA A 72 23.91 10.05 -12.12
CA ALA A 72 25.21 9.73 -11.54
C ALA A 72 25.94 10.96 -10.97
N SER A 73 25.81 12.11 -11.64
CA SER A 73 26.36 13.39 -11.14
C SER A 73 25.70 13.82 -9.85
N ASP A 74 24.36 13.71 -9.78
CA ASP A 74 23.58 14.05 -8.59
C ASP A 74 23.91 13.11 -7.41
N CYS A 75 23.99 11.81 -7.67
CA CYS A 75 24.39 10.82 -6.65
C CYS A 75 25.82 11.07 -6.14
N TYR A 76 26.74 11.43 -7.04
CA TYR A 76 28.11 11.75 -6.67
C TYR A 76 28.17 12.98 -5.75
N ASN A 77 27.50 14.07 -6.13
CA ASN A 77 27.47 15.31 -5.35
C ASN A 77 26.78 15.11 -3.98
N ASN A 78 25.66 14.38 -3.95
CA ASN A 78 24.94 14.09 -2.72
C ASN A 78 25.76 13.23 -1.74
N LEU A 79 26.53 12.25 -2.23
CA LEU A 79 27.39 11.43 -1.37
C LEU A 79 28.56 12.23 -0.80
N ILE A 80 29.16 13.16 -1.58
CA ILE A 80 30.23 14.03 -1.09
C ILE A 80 29.71 15.02 -0.04
N GLY A 81 28.48 15.50 -0.20
CA GLY A 81 27.84 16.45 0.73
C GLY A 81 27.17 15.80 1.94
N SER A 82 27.25 14.47 2.10
CA SER A 82 26.61 13.73 3.18
C SER A 82 27.63 13.10 4.14
N ASP A 83 27.17 12.75 5.35
CA ASP A 83 27.98 12.00 6.34
C ASP A 83 28.25 10.54 5.93
N VAL A 84 27.71 10.10 4.79
CA VAL A 84 27.91 8.74 4.27
C VAL A 84 29.24 8.67 3.53
N PRO A 85 30.17 7.78 3.92
CA PRO A 85 31.46 7.69 3.26
C PRO A 85 31.29 7.29 1.78
N PHE A 86 32.00 8.02 0.90
CA PHE A 86 32.01 7.71 -0.52
C PHE A 86 32.77 6.41 -0.78
N THR A 87 32.03 5.36 -1.12
CA THR A 87 32.59 4.06 -1.50
C THR A 87 31.99 3.62 -2.84
N PRO A 88 32.70 2.76 -3.62
CA PRO A 88 32.15 2.17 -4.85
C PRO A 88 30.82 1.43 -4.64
N ILE A 89 30.58 0.91 -3.43
CA ILE A 89 29.33 0.21 -3.06
C ILE A 89 28.22 1.24 -2.85
N ASN A 90 28.48 2.29 -2.03
CA ASN A 90 27.48 3.32 -1.74
C ASN A 90 27.08 4.09 -3.00
N PHE A 91 28.06 4.41 -3.86
CA PHE A 91 27.78 5.06 -5.14
C PHE A 91 26.91 4.19 -6.06
N ARG A 92 27.24 2.88 -6.19
CA ARG A 92 26.43 1.96 -6.99
C ARG A 92 25.02 1.82 -6.45
N LEU A 93 24.86 1.75 -5.13
CA LEU A 93 23.56 1.64 -4.48
C LEU A 93 22.72 2.91 -4.68
N ALA A 94 23.33 4.09 -4.48
CA ALA A 94 22.67 5.37 -4.70
C ALA A 94 22.23 5.53 -6.17
N LEU A 95 23.11 5.22 -7.12
CA LEU A 95 22.79 5.30 -8.54
C LEU A 95 21.76 4.25 -8.96
N TYR A 96 21.82 3.03 -8.45
CA TYR A 96 20.80 2.01 -8.67
C TYR A 96 19.43 2.49 -8.18
N ASN A 97 19.39 3.06 -6.98
CA ASN A 97 18.14 3.58 -6.40
C ASN A 97 17.62 4.78 -7.21
N SER A 98 18.49 5.68 -7.66
CA SER A 98 18.12 6.85 -8.48
C SER A 98 17.58 6.43 -9.84
N LEU A 99 18.25 5.51 -10.54
CA LEU A 99 17.84 5.06 -11.89
C LEU A 99 16.67 4.08 -11.90
N ASN A 100 16.43 3.36 -10.82
CA ASN A 100 15.25 2.52 -10.65
C ASN A 100 14.10 3.28 -9.95
N GLN A 101 14.26 4.56 -9.67
CA GLN A 101 13.13 5.47 -9.56
C GLN A 101 12.52 5.66 -10.97
N THR A 102 11.94 4.59 -11.53
CA THR A 102 10.79 4.77 -12.42
C THR A 102 9.93 5.84 -11.77
N LYS A 103 9.42 6.85 -12.53
CA LYS A 103 8.54 7.92 -12.06
C LYS A 103 7.95 7.50 -10.75
N SER A 104 8.48 8.03 -9.65
CA SER A 104 8.08 7.56 -8.33
C SER A 104 6.62 7.95 -8.19
N ILE A 105 5.74 7.00 -8.49
CA ILE A 105 4.34 7.16 -8.12
C ILE A 105 4.41 7.46 -6.65
N GLU A 106 4.02 8.66 -6.26
CA GLU A 106 4.06 9.05 -4.85
C GLU A 106 3.16 8.10 -4.06
N PHE A 107 3.52 7.83 -2.81
CA PHE A 107 2.78 6.88 -1.96
C PHE A 107 1.27 7.14 -1.97
N PHE A 108 0.87 8.41 -1.86
CA PHE A 108 -0.55 8.78 -1.86
C PHE A 108 -1.22 8.61 -3.22
N GLU A 109 -0.53 8.92 -4.31
CA GLU A 109 -1.03 8.70 -5.68
C GLU A 109 -1.30 7.22 -5.92
N PHE A 110 -0.35 6.35 -5.57
CA PHE A 110 -0.54 4.91 -5.62
C PHE A 110 -1.71 4.45 -4.78
N PHE A 111 -1.83 4.95 -3.54
CA PHE A 111 -2.90 4.55 -2.64
C PHE A 111 -4.28 4.91 -3.20
N GLU A 112 -4.43 6.12 -3.76
CA GLU A 112 -5.67 6.55 -4.42
C GLU A 112 -6.02 5.69 -5.62
N ASP A 113 -5.05 5.43 -6.49
CA ASP A 113 -5.24 4.59 -7.66
C ASP A 113 -5.55 3.15 -7.27
N TYR A 114 -4.93 2.65 -6.20
CA TYR A 114 -5.26 1.33 -5.66
C TYR A 114 -6.74 1.26 -5.24
N ILE A 115 -7.24 2.26 -4.51
CA ILE A 115 -8.65 2.31 -4.10
C ILE A 115 -9.58 2.36 -5.31
N LYS A 116 -9.30 3.22 -6.30
CA LYS A 116 -10.13 3.38 -7.52
C LYS A 116 -10.25 2.08 -8.30
N ASN A 117 -9.19 1.28 -8.33
CA ASN A 117 -9.15 0.03 -9.09
C ASN A 117 -9.80 -1.17 -8.37
N GLN A 118 -10.19 -1.03 -7.09
CA GLN A 118 -10.82 -2.09 -6.30
C GLN A 118 -12.34 -2.10 -6.46
N LYS A 119 -12.83 -2.52 -7.64
CA LYS A 119 -14.27 -2.52 -7.97
C LYS A 119 -15.08 -3.61 -7.23
N GLU A 120 -14.43 -4.68 -6.79
CA GLU A 120 -15.09 -5.85 -6.18
C GLU A 120 -15.15 -5.80 -4.65
N LEU A 121 -14.48 -4.84 -4.01
CA LEU A 121 -14.46 -4.74 -2.57
C LEU A 121 -15.78 -4.19 -2.01
N ALA A 122 -16.17 -4.71 -0.84
CA ALA A 122 -17.31 -4.19 -0.10
C ALA A 122 -17.14 -2.70 0.20
N LYS A 123 -18.24 -1.93 0.13
CA LYS A 123 -18.24 -0.48 0.43
C LYS A 123 -17.59 -0.14 1.78
N SER A 124 -17.80 -0.98 2.81
CA SER A 124 -17.16 -0.78 4.13
C SER A 124 -15.64 -0.89 4.07
N THR A 125 -15.08 -1.78 3.23
CA THR A 125 -13.63 -1.91 3.05
C THR A 125 -13.06 -0.68 2.34
N ILE A 126 -13.75 -0.17 1.32
CA ILE A 126 -13.38 1.08 0.64
C ILE A 126 -13.41 2.26 1.62
N THR A 127 -14.41 2.31 2.50
CA THR A 127 -14.48 3.33 3.57
C THR A 127 -13.29 3.25 4.51
N ASP A 128 -12.87 2.05 4.94
CA ASP A 128 -11.69 1.86 5.80
C ASP A 128 -10.39 2.31 5.10
N TYR A 129 -10.27 2.07 3.79
CA TYR A 129 -9.14 2.54 2.99
C TYR A 129 -9.10 4.06 2.89
N ASN A 130 -10.22 4.70 2.54
CA ASN A 130 -10.31 6.15 2.47
C ASN A 130 -10.04 6.83 3.82
N GLN A 131 -10.55 6.28 4.91
CA GLN A 131 -10.26 6.76 6.25
C GLN A 131 -8.78 6.64 6.61
N THR A 132 -8.11 5.56 6.18
CA THR A 132 -6.67 5.38 6.39
C THR A 132 -5.87 6.40 5.59
N LEU A 133 -6.22 6.60 4.32
CA LEU A 133 -5.62 7.61 3.45
C LEU A 133 -5.74 9.02 4.08
N SER A 134 -6.95 9.40 4.52
CA SER A 134 -7.19 10.69 5.18
C SER A 134 -6.40 10.83 6.47
N THR A 135 -6.31 9.77 7.29
CA THR A 135 -5.51 9.77 8.53
C THR A 135 -4.03 10.00 8.24
N LEU A 136 -3.47 9.34 7.21
CA LEU A 136 -2.06 9.48 6.83
C LEU A 136 -1.74 10.86 6.27
N ARG A 137 -2.65 11.46 5.50
CA ARG A 137 -2.50 12.85 5.02
C ARG A 137 -2.55 13.87 6.16
N LEU A 138 -3.43 13.65 7.12
CA LEU A 138 -3.51 14.51 8.30
C LEU A 138 -2.24 14.39 9.14
N PHE A 139 -1.75 13.17 9.35
CA PHE A 139 -0.47 12.90 10.01
C PHE A 139 0.70 13.62 9.31
N GLU A 140 0.80 13.52 7.97
CA GLU A 140 1.85 14.20 7.21
C GLU A 140 1.82 15.71 7.43
N LYS A 141 0.61 16.29 7.43
CA LYS A 141 0.41 17.75 7.60
C LYS A 141 0.73 18.22 9.02
N GLU A 142 0.23 17.54 10.05
CA GLU A 142 0.34 17.96 11.45
C GLU A 142 1.71 17.67 12.03
N GLU A 143 2.26 16.47 11.77
CA GLU A 143 3.57 16.05 12.28
C GLU A 143 4.74 16.53 11.38
N LYS A 144 4.44 17.17 10.23
CA LYS A 144 5.43 17.58 9.22
C LYS A 144 6.34 16.42 8.78
N TYR A 145 5.79 15.21 8.76
CA TYR A 145 6.50 13.98 8.44
C TYR A 145 6.10 13.50 7.05
N LYS A 146 6.98 13.65 6.05
CA LYS A 146 6.68 13.25 4.66
C LYS A 146 6.48 11.74 4.55
N VAL A 147 5.26 11.32 4.15
CA VAL A 147 4.90 9.90 4.00
C VAL A 147 5.29 9.41 2.61
N LEU A 148 6.39 8.67 2.54
CA LEU A 148 6.93 8.03 1.35
C LEU A 148 7.01 6.52 1.58
N PHE A 149 7.12 5.71 0.53
CA PHE A 149 7.37 4.28 0.69
C PHE A 149 8.62 3.98 1.53
N SER A 150 9.67 4.77 1.39
CA SER A 150 10.93 4.63 2.13
C SER A 150 10.82 5.08 3.59
N SER A 151 9.98 6.06 3.89
CA SER A 151 9.83 6.62 5.24
C SER A 151 8.95 5.77 6.18
N ILE A 152 8.28 4.73 5.67
CA ILE A 152 7.45 3.82 6.47
C ILE A 152 8.37 2.85 7.22
N THR A 153 8.90 3.30 8.34
CA THR A 153 9.85 2.61 9.25
C THR A 153 9.19 2.31 10.59
N LEU A 154 9.93 1.72 11.55
CA LEU A 154 9.46 1.57 12.93
C LEU A 154 9.30 2.93 13.61
N GLU A 155 10.16 3.90 13.33
CA GLU A 155 9.99 5.28 13.83
C GLU A 155 8.69 5.91 13.34
N PHE A 156 8.38 5.76 12.05
CA PHE A 156 7.07 6.16 11.50
C PHE A 156 5.91 5.48 12.24
N TYR A 157 6.02 4.18 12.50
CA TYR A 157 4.99 3.42 13.21
C TYR A 157 4.72 3.98 14.61
N ASP A 158 5.77 4.30 15.38
CA ASP A 158 5.64 4.83 16.73
C ASP A 158 5.06 6.26 16.72
N LYS A 159 5.51 7.12 15.81
CA LYS A 159 4.94 8.46 15.61
C LYS A 159 3.47 8.40 15.22
N LEU A 160 3.12 7.55 14.25
CA LEU A 160 1.73 7.38 13.82
C LEU A 160 0.85 6.83 14.94
N LYS A 161 1.37 5.96 15.79
CA LYS A 161 0.67 5.43 16.96
C LYS A 161 0.36 6.55 17.96
N GLY A 162 1.35 7.36 18.35
CA GLY A 162 1.17 8.52 19.21
C GLY A 162 0.13 9.50 18.61
N PHE A 163 0.29 9.83 17.33
CA PHE A 163 -0.65 10.71 16.64
C PHE A 163 -2.11 10.20 16.68
N ILE A 164 -2.35 8.94 16.37
CA ILE A 164 -3.70 8.37 16.34
C ILE A 164 -4.28 8.22 17.73
N MET A 165 -3.48 7.77 18.71
CA MET A 165 -3.99 7.46 20.04
C MET A 165 -3.98 8.66 20.99
N ASP A 166 -2.91 9.43 21.00
CA ASP A 166 -2.70 10.50 21.96
C ASP A 166 -3.25 11.83 21.44
N ASN A 167 -2.96 12.20 20.19
CA ASN A 167 -3.41 13.46 19.61
C ASN A 167 -4.86 13.41 19.13
N GLN A 168 -5.26 12.31 18.45
CA GLN A 168 -6.63 12.16 17.92
C GLN A 168 -7.59 11.41 18.84
N GLY A 169 -7.12 10.85 19.95
CA GLY A 169 -7.94 10.15 20.95
C GLY A 169 -8.58 8.84 20.45
N TYR A 170 -8.09 8.25 19.36
CA TYR A 170 -8.65 7.01 18.85
C TYR A 170 -8.17 5.77 19.61
N SER A 171 -8.97 4.73 19.56
CA SER A 171 -8.66 3.46 20.22
C SER A 171 -7.52 2.71 19.52
N ILE A 172 -6.84 1.81 20.28
CA ILE A 172 -5.83 0.90 19.75
C ILE A 172 -6.35 0.02 18.61
N ASN A 173 -7.66 -0.30 18.59
CA ASN A 173 -8.27 -1.06 17.51
C ASN A 173 -8.40 -0.22 16.24
N THR A 174 -8.61 1.07 16.35
CA THR A 174 -8.61 2.00 15.21
C THR A 174 -7.20 2.09 14.63
N PHE A 175 -6.18 2.28 15.47
CA PHE A 175 -4.79 2.23 15.03
C PHE A 175 -4.46 0.92 14.31
N GLY A 176 -4.81 -0.22 14.90
CA GLY A 176 -4.58 -1.53 14.28
C GLY A 176 -5.24 -1.68 12.91
N LYS A 177 -6.46 -1.14 12.72
CA LYS A 177 -7.12 -1.11 11.41
C LYS A 177 -6.31 -0.28 10.39
N ARG A 178 -5.81 0.90 10.78
CA ARG A 178 -4.97 1.74 9.89
C ARG A 178 -3.69 1.02 9.49
N ILE A 179 -3.02 0.37 10.45
CA ILE A 179 -1.81 -0.43 10.18
C ILE A 179 -2.11 -1.62 9.25
N LYS A 180 -3.25 -2.30 9.44
CA LYS A 180 -3.66 -3.40 8.55
C LYS A 180 -3.80 -2.93 7.10
N VAL A 181 -4.49 -1.82 6.88
CA VAL A 181 -4.66 -1.23 5.55
C VAL A 181 -3.31 -0.79 4.98
N LEU A 182 -2.49 -0.07 5.76
CA LEU A 182 -1.16 0.35 5.35
C LEU A 182 -0.30 -0.83 4.88
N LYS A 183 -0.28 -1.93 5.64
CA LYS A 183 0.44 -3.16 5.24
C LYS A 183 -0.08 -3.74 3.92
N THR A 184 -1.38 -3.66 3.67
CA THR A 184 -1.98 -4.11 2.40
C THR A 184 -1.48 -3.26 1.24
N ILE A 185 -1.45 -1.93 1.39
CA ILE A 185 -0.96 -0.99 0.37
C ILE A 185 0.54 -1.20 0.11
N MET A 186 1.34 -1.34 1.18
CA MET A 186 2.78 -1.59 1.06
C MET A 186 3.10 -2.90 0.34
N ARG A 187 2.35 -3.97 0.60
CA ARG A 187 2.50 -5.23 -0.13
C ARG A 187 2.13 -5.07 -1.60
N ALA A 188 0.96 -4.49 -1.87
CA ALA A 188 0.49 -4.29 -3.24
C ALA A 188 1.41 -3.40 -4.08
N SER A 189 2.08 -2.43 -3.47
CA SER A 189 3.07 -1.58 -4.15
C SER A 189 4.42 -2.30 -4.32
N LYS A 190 4.83 -3.14 -3.36
CA LYS A 190 6.03 -3.98 -3.47
C LYS A 190 5.89 -5.02 -4.60
N ASP A 191 4.71 -5.66 -4.70
CA ASP A 191 4.39 -6.62 -5.78
C ASP A 191 4.44 -5.96 -7.18
N ARG A 192 4.28 -4.63 -7.24
CA ARG A 192 4.42 -3.82 -8.45
C ARG A 192 5.81 -3.17 -8.59
N GLU A 193 6.76 -3.60 -7.79
CA GLU A 193 8.16 -3.15 -7.81
C GLU A 193 8.34 -1.63 -7.58
N LEU A 194 7.39 -0.95 -6.91
CA LEU A 194 7.46 0.48 -6.64
C LEU A 194 8.41 0.83 -5.49
N HIS A 195 8.77 -0.14 -4.65
CA HIS A 195 9.73 0.02 -3.54
C HIS A 195 10.29 -1.32 -3.07
N ASN A 196 11.41 -1.24 -2.32
CA ASN A 196 12.05 -2.41 -1.68
C ASN A 196 12.00 -2.34 -0.14
N ASN A 197 11.19 -1.45 0.44
CA ASN A 197 11.06 -1.32 1.88
C ASN A 197 10.38 -2.56 2.49
N THR A 198 11.01 -3.18 3.48
CA THR A 198 10.51 -4.36 4.22
C THR A 198 10.24 -4.07 5.70
N ASN A 199 10.40 -2.80 6.16
CA ASN A 199 10.20 -2.44 7.56
C ASN A 199 8.80 -2.77 8.08
N TYR A 200 7.76 -2.61 7.24
CA TYR A 200 6.38 -2.94 7.60
C TYR A 200 6.13 -4.45 7.81
N GLU A 201 7.05 -5.32 7.39
CA GLU A 201 6.99 -6.78 7.60
C GLU A 201 7.60 -7.20 8.94
N LYS A 202 8.41 -6.33 9.57
CA LYS A 202 9.08 -6.63 10.85
C LYS A 202 8.07 -6.98 11.94
N ARG A 203 8.51 -7.82 12.88
CA ARG A 203 7.69 -8.29 14.02
C ARG A 203 7.11 -7.13 14.84
N ASP A 204 7.87 -6.05 15.02
CA ASP A 204 7.45 -4.91 15.84
C ASP A 204 6.49 -3.96 15.13
N PHE A 205 6.36 -4.05 13.81
CA PHE A 205 5.34 -3.34 13.03
C PHE A 205 3.99 -4.09 13.10
N LYS A 206 3.39 -4.16 14.31
CA LYS A 206 2.25 -5.02 14.64
C LYS A 206 0.91 -4.40 14.28
N VAL A 207 -0.03 -5.24 13.85
CA VAL A 207 -1.45 -4.90 13.85
C VAL A 207 -1.99 -5.11 15.26
N LEU A 208 -2.05 -4.03 16.05
CA LEU A 208 -2.51 -4.13 17.43
C LEU A 208 -4.03 -4.26 17.49
N SER A 209 -4.50 -5.08 18.43
CA SER A 209 -5.92 -5.19 18.74
C SER A 209 -6.12 -5.50 20.21
N ARG A 210 -7.21 -4.97 20.78
CA ARG A 210 -7.61 -5.25 22.16
C ARG A 210 -9.05 -5.74 22.16
N THR A 211 -9.29 -6.84 22.82
CA THR A 211 -10.64 -7.35 23.05
C THR A 211 -11.25 -6.64 24.25
N TYR A 212 -12.42 -6.11 24.08
CA TYR A 212 -13.20 -5.50 25.17
C TYR A 212 -14.35 -6.43 25.52
N LYS A 213 -14.67 -6.51 26.80
CA LYS A 213 -15.88 -7.19 27.27
C LYS A 213 -17.08 -6.39 26.70
N LYS A 214 -17.88 -7.04 25.88
CA LYS A 214 -19.07 -6.41 25.30
C LYS A 214 -20.25 -6.62 26.25
N PRO A 215 -21.01 -5.58 26.60
CA PRO A 215 -22.27 -5.75 27.30
C PRO A 215 -23.27 -6.50 26.37
N TYR A 216 -24.11 -7.29 26.96
CA TYR A 216 -25.21 -7.96 26.29
C TYR A 216 -26.49 -7.75 27.09
N LEU A 217 -27.62 -7.77 26.42
CA LEU A 217 -28.93 -7.67 27.07
C LEU A 217 -29.34 -9.05 27.63
N LYS A 218 -29.87 -9.03 28.85
CA LYS A 218 -30.51 -10.19 29.47
C LYS A 218 -31.93 -10.33 28.93
N LEU A 219 -32.53 -11.51 29.13
CA LEU A 219 -33.91 -11.78 28.68
C LEU A 219 -34.90 -10.82 29.31
N GLU A 220 -34.72 -10.49 30.60
CA GLU A 220 -35.60 -9.57 31.31
C GLU A 220 -35.51 -8.13 30.71
N GLU A 221 -34.34 -7.72 30.25
CA GLU A 221 -34.15 -6.41 29.59
C GLU A 221 -34.78 -6.39 28.20
N ILE A 222 -34.73 -7.53 27.47
CA ILE A 222 -35.41 -7.69 26.18
C ILE A 222 -36.93 -7.63 26.36
N ASP A 223 -37.47 -8.25 27.40
CA ASP A 223 -38.89 -8.20 27.75
C ASP A 223 -39.35 -6.78 28.13
N LEU A 224 -38.55 -6.03 28.87
CA LEU A 224 -38.82 -4.63 29.14
C LEU A 224 -38.89 -3.80 27.85
N ILE A 225 -37.95 -4.02 26.91
CA ILE A 225 -37.97 -3.36 25.60
C ILE A 225 -39.24 -3.73 24.81
N TYR A 226 -39.67 -4.98 24.87
CA TYR A 226 -40.91 -5.44 24.22
C TYR A 226 -42.14 -4.73 24.75
N LYS A 227 -42.24 -4.56 26.08
CA LYS A 227 -43.36 -3.94 26.76
C LYS A 227 -43.36 -2.40 26.74
N CYS A 228 -42.30 -1.80 26.25
CA CYS A 228 -42.18 -0.33 26.19
C CYS A 228 -43.27 0.25 25.27
N ASP A 229 -44.01 1.25 25.77
CA ASP A 229 -44.95 1.99 24.93
C ASP A 229 -44.21 3.07 24.13
N LEU A 230 -44.33 2.97 22.81
CA LEU A 230 -43.57 3.80 21.86
C LEU A 230 -44.50 4.37 20.78
N ASN A 231 -44.16 5.50 20.22
CA ASN A 231 -44.84 6.00 19.04
C ASN A 231 -44.64 5.06 17.83
N LYS A 232 -45.53 5.10 16.85
CA LYS A 232 -45.53 4.22 15.68
C LYS A 232 -44.21 4.09 14.96
N LYS A 233 -43.41 5.18 14.92
CA LYS A 233 -42.09 5.18 14.27
C LYS A 233 -41.07 4.35 15.05
N HIS A 234 -41.00 4.57 16.35
CA HIS A 234 -40.06 3.87 17.23
C HIS A 234 -40.50 2.41 17.47
N ASP A 235 -41.80 2.15 17.49
CA ASP A 235 -42.38 0.80 17.58
C ASP A 235 -41.84 -0.11 16.45
N LYS A 236 -41.82 0.38 15.22
CA LYS A 236 -41.22 -0.34 14.10
C LYS A 236 -39.76 -0.71 14.36
N TYR A 237 -38.94 0.22 14.85
CA TYR A 237 -37.52 -0.05 15.11
C TYR A 237 -37.32 -1.01 16.29
N ARG A 238 -38.14 -0.91 17.34
CA ARG A 238 -38.17 -1.88 18.44
C ARG A 238 -38.42 -3.29 17.90
N ASN A 239 -39.46 -3.47 17.10
CA ASN A 239 -39.82 -4.79 16.55
C ASN A 239 -38.70 -5.35 15.65
N MET A 240 -38.05 -4.52 14.83
CA MET A 240 -36.89 -4.91 14.05
C MET A 240 -35.73 -5.33 14.95
N PHE A 241 -35.47 -4.62 16.04
CA PHE A 241 -34.41 -4.92 16.99
C PHE A 241 -34.68 -6.26 17.70
N LEU A 242 -35.89 -6.48 18.20
CA LEU A 242 -36.30 -7.72 18.84
C LEU A 242 -36.19 -8.91 17.89
N LEU A 243 -36.57 -8.72 16.62
CA LEU A 243 -36.43 -9.77 15.60
C LEU A 243 -34.94 -10.12 15.39
N LEU A 244 -34.04 -9.10 15.35
CA LEU A 244 -32.60 -9.33 15.25
C LEU A 244 -32.03 -10.09 16.45
N CYS A 245 -32.48 -9.75 17.67
CA CYS A 245 -32.09 -10.45 18.90
C CYS A 245 -32.50 -11.92 18.89
N ASN A 246 -33.74 -12.22 18.49
CA ASN A 246 -34.28 -13.59 18.46
C ASN A 246 -33.65 -14.45 17.35
N LEU A 247 -33.39 -13.85 16.17
CA LEU A 247 -32.81 -14.60 15.04
C LEU A 247 -31.27 -14.65 15.08
N GLY A 248 -30.60 -13.82 15.89
CA GLY A 248 -29.15 -13.78 15.97
C GLY A 248 -28.46 -13.32 14.66
N ILE A 249 -29.18 -12.61 13.79
CA ILE A 249 -28.69 -12.16 12.49
C ILE A 249 -28.17 -10.71 12.55
N ARG A 250 -27.38 -10.32 11.54
CA ARG A 250 -26.89 -8.95 11.45
C ARG A 250 -27.96 -8.03 10.84
N ILE A 251 -27.95 -6.75 11.26
CA ILE A 251 -28.86 -5.75 10.68
C ILE A 251 -28.75 -5.65 9.15
N SER A 252 -27.56 -5.90 8.59
CA SER A 252 -27.37 -5.95 7.13
C SER A 252 -28.13 -7.06 6.42
N ASP A 253 -28.46 -8.12 7.15
CA ASP A 253 -29.13 -9.32 6.61
C ASP A 253 -30.66 -9.24 6.75
N LEU A 254 -31.15 -8.35 7.62
CA LEU A 254 -32.59 -8.15 7.87
C LEU A 254 -33.42 -7.86 6.60
N PRO A 255 -32.98 -7.05 5.62
CA PRO A 255 -33.75 -6.82 4.39
C PRO A 255 -33.97 -8.06 3.51
N GLN A 256 -33.26 -9.16 3.78
CA GLN A 256 -33.44 -10.42 3.05
C GLN A 256 -34.62 -11.26 3.58
N ILE A 257 -35.10 -10.93 4.78
CA ILE A 257 -36.23 -11.69 5.39
C ILE A 257 -37.50 -11.30 4.68
N ASN A 258 -38.13 -12.27 4.06
CA ASN A 258 -39.43 -12.16 3.43
C ASN A 258 -40.18 -13.51 3.55
N LYS A 259 -41.44 -13.52 3.16
CA LYS A 259 -42.29 -14.76 3.24
C LYS A 259 -41.70 -15.93 2.47
N GLY A 260 -40.98 -15.70 1.37
CA GLY A 260 -40.34 -16.74 0.56
C GLY A 260 -39.12 -17.40 1.21
N ASN A 261 -38.59 -16.82 2.30
CA ASN A 261 -37.50 -17.43 3.07
C ASN A 261 -38.00 -18.37 4.19
N ILE A 262 -39.32 -18.40 4.42
CA ILE A 262 -39.92 -19.23 5.47
C ILE A 262 -40.32 -20.55 4.84
N ALA A 263 -39.82 -21.63 5.40
CA ALA A 263 -40.15 -22.99 5.00
C ALA A 263 -40.42 -23.86 6.22
N LYS A 264 -41.23 -24.90 6.06
CA LYS A 264 -41.46 -25.89 7.12
C LYS A 264 -40.52 -27.07 6.88
N ILE A 265 -39.65 -27.36 7.85
CA ILE A 265 -38.72 -28.50 7.82
C ILE A 265 -39.05 -29.36 9.06
N GLN A 266 -39.41 -30.60 8.87
CA GLN A 266 -39.74 -31.55 9.96
C GLN A 266 -40.65 -30.91 11.03
N ASP A 267 -41.79 -30.38 10.61
CA ASP A 267 -42.78 -29.70 11.47
C ASP A 267 -42.34 -28.41 12.14
N THR A 268 -41.12 -27.94 11.92
CA THR A 268 -40.63 -26.67 12.44
C THR A 268 -40.59 -25.61 11.33
N ASN A 269 -41.17 -24.44 11.59
CA ASN A 269 -40.98 -23.29 10.70
C ASN A 269 -39.53 -22.79 10.79
N THR A 270 -38.91 -22.55 9.65
CA THR A 270 -37.54 -22.12 9.57
C THR A 270 -37.40 -20.91 8.63
N ILE A 271 -36.43 -20.06 8.90
CA ILE A 271 -36.00 -18.96 8.00
C ILE A 271 -34.63 -19.30 7.43
N SER A 272 -34.52 -19.38 6.10
CA SER A 272 -33.27 -19.62 5.41
C SER A 272 -32.79 -18.34 4.70
N ILE A 273 -31.62 -17.81 5.09
CA ILE A 273 -31.05 -16.62 4.51
C ILE A 273 -29.57 -16.82 4.14
N LYS A 274 -29.10 -16.09 3.13
CA LYS A 274 -27.67 -16.04 2.75
C LYS A 274 -27.02 -14.80 3.35
N MET A 275 -26.16 -15.00 4.34
CA MET A 275 -25.49 -13.91 5.06
C MET A 275 -24.63 -13.05 4.14
N ARG A 276 -24.90 -11.76 4.02
CA ARG A 276 -24.17 -10.82 3.13
C ARG A 276 -22.67 -10.76 3.38
N LYS A 277 -22.26 -10.80 4.65
CA LYS A 277 -20.84 -10.63 5.03
C LYS A 277 -20.00 -11.89 4.75
N THR A 278 -20.57 -13.07 4.92
CA THR A 278 -19.83 -14.34 4.86
C THR A 278 -20.20 -15.20 3.67
N ASN A 279 -21.23 -14.80 2.93
CA ASN A 279 -21.81 -15.53 1.81
C ASN A 279 -22.30 -16.96 2.17
N LYS A 280 -22.46 -17.25 3.48
CA LYS A 280 -22.91 -18.54 4.00
C LYS A 280 -24.42 -18.54 4.13
N GLN A 281 -25.05 -19.67 3.76
CA GLN A 281 -26.45 -19.92 4.04
C GLN A 281 -26.62 -20.35 5.51
N VAL A 282 -27.61 -19.77 6.17
CA VAL A 282 -27.99 -20.11 7.55
C VAL A 282 -29.47 -20.36 7.58
N THR A 283 -29.87 -21.46 8.23
CA THR A 283 -31.26 -21.81 8.49
C THR A 283 -31.53 -21.72 9.98
N ILE A 284 -32.52 -20.93 10.35
CA ILE A 284 -32.85 -20.58 11.75
C ILE A 284 -34.23 -21.08 12.04
N PRO A 285 -34.45 -21.93 13.07
CA PRO A 285 -35.75 -22.33 13.47
C PRO A 285 -36.52 -21.15 14.07
N ILE A 286 -37.81 -21.08 13.78
CA ILE A 286 -38.74 -20.13 14.39
C ILE A 286 -39.47 -20.91 15.47
N ASN A 287 -39.18 -20.57 16.72
CA ASN A 287 -39.95 -21.13 17.83
C ASN A 287 -41.36 -20.50 17.84
N PRO A 288 -42.40 -21.27 18.25
CA PRO A 288 -43.75 -20.78 18.36
C PRO A 288 -43.87 -19.59 19.30
#